data_cb1bc34e6b87ea3d1f651620832867ab
#
_entry.id   cb1bc34e6b87ea3d1f651620832867ab
#
_cell.length_a   1.000
_cell.length_b   1.000
_cell.length_c   1.000
_cell.angle_alpha   90.00
_cell.angle_beta   90.00
_cell.angle_gamma   90.00
#
_symmetry.space_group_name_H-M   'P 1'
#
loop_
_entity.id
_entity.type
_entity.pdbx_description
1 polymer ?
#
loop_
_entity_poly.entity_id
_entity_poly.type
_entity_poly.pdbx_seq_one_letter_code
_entity_poly.pdbx_strand_id
1 'polypeptide(L)'
;MAEITVLSKDISELIAAGEVIERPASVVKELLENSIDAGASHITVEIKNGGTTYIRITDDGCGIAPDQVPTAFLRHATSKINSKEDLDNILTLGFRGEALASISAVSRVELLTKQKADEYGTSYIIEGGVEVSYEQSGCPDGTTIIIRDIFFNVPVRRKFMKRDSAESNAVNSIMQKIILSHPEIAFKLIRDNKTELSSAGDGELYSAVYAVYGRDFSHDMIPVNYSENGISVKGYVVKPLYSKSNRSFQNFFINGRYVKSVTCSASLEEAYQNLVMTGKYPACVLMIDLPPVTVDVNVHPAKAEVRFSDEKVVFGAVYFAVKNALMESGLIYEFQFKNDISRHTDYKAKPFVPEKFEQHKICLLYTSPSPRD
;
A
#
# COMPACT_ATOMS: atom_id res chain seq x y z
N MET A 1 29.95 -3.73 38.12
CA MET A 1 29.61 -3.98 36.70
C MET A 1 28.25 -4.64 36.68
N ALA A 2 27.39 -4.25 35.74
CA ALA A 2 26.10 -4.96 35.56
C ALA A 2 26.39 -6.38 35.05
N GLU A 3 25.84 -7.39 35.69
CA GLU A 3 25.98 -8.78 35.32
C GLU A 3 25.05 -9.10 34.15
N ILE A 4 25.57 -9.77 33.13
CA ILE A 4 24.78 -10.21 31.98
C ILE A 4 24.01 -11.46 32.39
N THR A 5 22.67 -11.38 32.40
CA THR A 5 21.78 -12.51 32.74
C THR A 5 20.91 -12.87 31.56
N VAL A 6 20.57 -14.17 31.42
CA VAL A 6 19.58 -14.62 30.45
C VAL A 6 18.18 -14.25 30.98
N LEU A 7 17.41 -13.56 30.16
CA LEU A 7 16.04 -13.18 30.53
C LEU A 7 15.13 -14.40 30.66
N SER A 8 14.15 -14.33 31.55
CA SER A 8 13.09 -15.34 31.60
C SER A 8 12.32 -15.38 30.28
N LYS A 9 11.72 -16.52 29.94
CA LYS A 9 10.93 -16.72 28.74
C LYS A 9 9.85 -15.64 28.59
N ASP A 10 9.10 -15.34 29.66
CA ASP A 10 8.02 -14.39 29.66
C ASP A 10 8.49 -12.97 29.33
N ILE A 11 9.63 -12.54 29.90
CA ILE A 11 10.20 -11.21 29.62
C ILE A 11 10.71 -11.14 28.16
N SER A 12 11.37 -12.18 27.69
CA SER A 12 11.88 -12.24 26.30
C SER A 12 10.74 -12.24 25.28
N GLU A 13 9.63 -12.91 25.58
CA GLU A 13 8.42 -12.92 24.74
C GLU A 13 7.75 -11.55 24.71
N LEU A 14 7.63 -10.85 25.84
CA LEU A 14 7.09 -9.49 25.89
C LEU A 14 7.94 -8.46 25.12
N ILE A 15 9.27 -8.57 25.20
CA ILE A 15 10.19 -7.72 24.44
C ILE A 15 10.00 -7.93 22.95
N ALA A 16 10.04 -9.19 22.51
CA ALA A 16 9.93 -9.51 21.09
C ALA A 16 8.51 -9.26 20.54
N ALA A 17 7.44 -9.55 21.33
CA ALA A 17 6.08 -9.13 20.95
C ALA A 17 6.02 -7.63 20.69
N GLY A 18 6.86 -6.89 21.39
CA GLY A 18 6.99 -5.48 21.24
C GLY A 18 7.60 -4.99 19.96
N GLU A 19 8.43 -5.74 19.35
CA GLU A 19 9.02 -5.41 18.04
C GLU A 19 8.05 -5.71 16.89
N VAL A 20 7.16 -6.67 17.08
CA VAL A 20 6.17 -7.09 16.06
C VAL A 20 4.87 -6.28 16.20
N ILE A 21 4.35 -6.13 17.42
CA ILE A 21 3.06 -5.50 17.70
C ILE A 21 3.27 -4.14 18.38
N GLU A 22 3.24 -3.08 17.60
CA GLU A 22 3.37 -1.71 18.09
C GLU A 22 2.01 -1.07 18.44
N ARG A 23 0.94 -1.46 17.73
CA ARG A 23 -0.38 -0.82 17.78
C ARG A 23 -1.47 -1.73 17.21
N PRO A 24 -2.78 -1.45 17.44
CA PRO A 24 -3.89 -2.25 16.89
C PRO A 24 -3.81 -2.48 15.38
N ALA A 25 -3.40 -1.48 14.63
CA ALA A 25 -3.25 -1.57 13.19
C ALA A 25 -2.21 -2.64 12.76
N SER A 26 -1.15 -2.87 13.57
CA SER A 26 -0.18 -3.95 13.31
C SER A 26 -0.83 -5.32 13.47
N VAL A 27 -1.66 -5.49 14.51
CA VAL A 27 -2.42 -6.74 14.73
C VAL A 27 -3.35 -7.01 13.56
N VAL A 28 -4.15 -6.02 13.16
CA VAL A 28 -5.09 -6.15 12.03
C VAL A 28 -4.35 -6.53 10.75
N LYS A 29 -3.19 -5.89 10.48
CA LYS A 29 -2.38 -6.20 9.31
C LYS A 29 -1.93 -7.66 9.28
N GLU A 30 -1.30 -8.14 10.35
CA GLU A 30 -0.78 -9.51 10.42
C GLU A 30 -1.89 -10.55 10.30
N LEU A 31 -3.05 -10.33 10.93
CA LEU A 31 -4.18 -11.26 10.84
C LEU A 31 -4.85 -11.24 9.46
N LEU A 32 -4.96 -10.08 8.80
CA LEU A 32 -5.44 -10.00 7.43
C LEU A 32 -4.53 -10.74 6.46
N GLU A 33 -3.21 -10.57 6.60
CA GLU A 33 -2.22 -11.31 5.79
C GLU A 33 -2.36 -12.84 6.02
N ASN A 34 -2.65 -13.28 7.25
CA ASN A 34 -2.91 -14.68 7.52
C ASN A 34 -4.21 -15.21 6.91
N SER A 35 -5.29 -14.42 6.95
CA SER A 35 -6.57 -14.77 6.31
C SER A 35 -6.45 -14.87 4.79
N ILE A 36 -5.70 -13.95 4.17
CA ILE A 36 -5.41 -13.96 2.73
C ILE A 36 -4.59 -15.22 2.37
N ASP A 37 -3.52 -15.49 3.12
CA ASP A 37 -2.68 -16.68 2.94
C ASP A 37 -3.45 -18.00 3.17
N ALA A 38 -4.54 -17.98 3.99
CA ALA A 38 -5.47 -19.10 4.18
C ALA A 38 -6.47 -19.27 3.01
N GLY A 39 -6.38 -18.45 1.98
CA GLY A 39 -7.23 -18.52 0.79
C GLY A 39 -8.67 -18.06 1.05
N ALA A 40 -8.87 -17.13 1.98
CA ALA A 40 -10.18 -16.56 2.25
C ALA A 40 -10.72 -15.76 1.06
N SER A 41 -12.02 -15.87 0.81
CA SER A 41 -12.76 -15.08 -0.18
C SER A 41 -13.58 -13.96 0.48
N HIS A 42 -13.86 -14.07 1.78
CA HIS A 42 -14.57 -13.07 2.56
C HIS A 42 -13.86 -12.83 3.90
N ILE A 43 -13.52 -11.58 4.17
CA ILE A 43 -12.86 -11.20 5.42
C ILE A 43 -13.61 -10.03 6.06
N THR A 44 -14.06 -10.22 7.31
CA THR A 44 -14.70 -9.17 8.11
C THR A 44 -13.80 -8.77 9.27
N VAL A 45 -13.53 -7.48 9.39
CA VAL A 45 -12.80 -6.87 10.50
C VAL A 45 -13.76 -6.02 11.31
N GLU A 46 -13.83 -6.25 12.61
CA GLU A 46 -14.58 -5.40 13.54
C GLU A 46 -13.65 -4.86 14.61
N ILE A 47 -13.72 -3.55 14.85
CA ILE A 47 -12.95 -2.87 15.89
C ILE A 47 -13.83 -2.00 16.78
N LYS A 48 -13.47 -1.90 18.07
CA LYS A 48 -14.07 -0.94 19.01
C LYS A 48 -12.96 -0.15 19.70
N ASN A 49 -13.23 1.13 19.96
CA ASN A 49 -12.27 2.04 20.60
C ASN A 49 -10.89 2.03 19.93
N GLY A 50 -10.87 2.15 18.58
CA GLY A 50 -9.61 2.13 17.84
C GLY A 50 -8.91 0.77 17.78
N GLY A 51 -9.57 -0.32 18.18
CA GLY A 51 -8.98 -1.65 18.30
C GLY A 51 -8.22 -1.88 19.62
N THR A 52 -8.31 -0.96 20.56
CA THR A 52 -7.62 -1.08 21.86
C THR A 52 -8.32 -2.05 22.79
N THR A 53 -9.67 -2.06 22.78
CA THR A 53 -10.49 -2.92 23.64
C THR A 53 -11.00 -4.15 22.92
N TYR A 54 -11.16 -4.06 21.59
CA TYR A 54 -11.74 -5.16 20.82
C TYR A 54 -11.30 -5.11 19.34
N ILE A 55 -10.82 -6.24 18.85
CA ILE A 55 -10.59 -6.54 17.45
C ILE A 55 -11.17 -7.92 17.19
N ARG A 56 -12.00 -8.08 16.15
CA ARG A 56 -12.43 -9.38 15.65
C ARG A 56 -12.14 -9.45 14.15
N ILE A 57 -11.51 -10.53 13.74
CA ILE A 57 -11.30 -10.85 12.34
C ILE A 57 -11.91 -12.21 12.07
N THR A 58 -12.79 -12.27 11.09
CA THR A 58 -13.48 -13.50 10.65
C THR A 58 -13.22 -13.69 9.18
N ASP A 59 -12.77 -14.87 8.80
CA ASP A 59 -12.53 -15.30 7.44
C ASP A 59 -13.20 -16.64 7.14
N ASP A 60 -13.38 -16.92 5.85
CA ASP A 60 -13.89 -18.18 5.30
C ASP A 60 -12.77 -19.05 4.68
N GLY A 61 -11.53 -18.87 5.14
CA GLY A 61 -10.36 -19.61 4.66
C GLY A 61 -10.35 -21.09 5.01
N CYS A 62 -9.19 -21.74 4.87
CA CYS A 62 -9.06 -23.17 5.07
C CYS A 62 -9.22 -23.64 6.53
N GLY A 63 -9.22 -22.73 7.51
CA GLY A 63 -9.20 -23.06 8.94
C GLY A 63 -7.87 -23.68 9.41
N ILE A 64 -7.81 -24.02 10.70
CA ILE A 64 -6.64 -24.63 11.34
C ILE A 64 -7.07 -25.99 11.90
N ALA A 65 -6.28 -27.05 11.63
CA ALA A 65 -6.54 -28.36 12.17
C ALA A 65 -6.48 -28.36 13.72
N PRO A 66 -7.38 -29.08 14.43
CA PRO A 66 -7.44 -29.02 15.89
C PRO A 66 -6.09 -29.26 16.58
N ASP A 67 -5.34 -30.25 16.17
CA ASP A 67 -4.03 -30.61 16.72
C ASP A 67 -2.95 -29.55 16.48
N GLN A 68 -3.13 -28.68 15.49
CA GLN A 68 -2.20 -27.60 15.15
C GLN A 68 -2.52 -26.28 15.85
N VAL A 69 -3.72 -26.11 16.43
CA VAL A 69 -4.13 -24.86 17.07
C VAL A 69 -3.17 -24.40 18.17
N PRO A 70 -2.78 -25.22 19.17
CA PRO A 70 -1.81 -24.77 20.18
C PRO A 70 -0.44 -24.43 19.56
N THR A 71 -0.01 -25.20 18.55
CA THR A 71 1.27 -24.98 17.85
C THR A 71 1.30 -23.67 17.13
N ALA A 72 0.18 -23.21 16.57
CA ALA A 72 0.09 -21.92 15.86
C ALA A 72 0.40 -20.71 16.75
N PHE A 73 0.27 -20.84 18.08
CA PHE A 73 0.62 -19.81 19.06
C PHE A 73 2.06 -19.93 19.60
N LEU A 74 2.83 -20.90 19.13
CA LEU A 74 4.25 -20.98 19.45
C LEU A 74 5.08 -20.07 18.55
N ARG A 75 6.19 -19.58 19.07
CA ARG A 75 7.14 -18.80 18.29
C ARG A 75 7.85 -19.66 17.26
N HIS A 76 8.10 -19.07 16.10
CA HIS A 76 8.73 -19.73 14.95
C HIS A 76 7.94 -20.93 14.41
N ALA A 77 6.64 -21.03 14.74
CA ALA A 77 5.74 -21.99 14.16
C ALA A 77 5.09 -21.41 12.90
N THR A 78 5.37 -22.00 11.74
CA THR A 78 4.83 -21.56 10.45
C THR A 78 4.62 -22.77 9.54
N SER A 79 3.54 -22.73 8.77
CA SER A 79 3.27 -23.68 7.69
C SER A 79 3.79 -23.20 6.33
N LYS A 80 4.37 -21.98 6.27
CA LYS A 80 4.64 -21.24 5.02
C LYS A 80 6.07 -21.38 4.53
N ILE A 81 7.01 -21.79 5.37
CA ILE A 81 8.42 -21.99 5.06
C ILE A 81 8.89 -23.30 5.67
N ASN A 82 9.44 -24.18 4.86
CA ASN A 82 9.98 -25.48 5.29
C ASN A 82 11.48 -25.64 4.98
N SER A 83 12.00 -24.81 4.05
CA SER A 83 13.38 -24.92 3.57
C SER A 83 14.06 -23.55 3.50
N LYS A 84 15.38 -23.57 3.32
CA LYS A 84 16.17 -22.33 3.13
C LYS A 84 15.88 -21.69 1.78
N GLU A 85 15.57 -22.49 0.77
CA GLU A 85 15.23 -22.06 -0.58
C GLU A 85 13.91 -21.28 -0.60
N ASP A 86 12.97 -21.59 0.31
CA ASP A 86 11.70 -20.85 0.44
C ASP A 86 11.93 -19.39 0.92
N LEU A 87 13.06 -19.14 1.62
CA LEU A 87 13.41 -17.77 2.05
C LEU A 87 13.80 -16.84 0.88
N ASP A 88 14.33 -17.42 -0.18
CA ASP A 88 14.74 -16.66 -1.38
C ASP A 88 13.52 -16.39 -2.31
N ASN A 89 12.43 -17.17 -2.16
CA ASN A 89 11.22 -17.08 -2.96
C ASN A 89 9.96 -16.96 -2.10
N ILE A 90 9.88 -15.93 -1.25
CA ILE A 90 8.73 -15.71 -0.37
C ILE A 90 7.52 -15.25 -1.20
N LEU A 91 6.59 -16.16 -1.48
CA LEU A 91 5.33 -15.89 -2.16
C LEU A 91 4.20 -15.49 -1.19
N THR A 92 4.28 -15.89 0.09
CA THR A 92 3.27 -15.59 1.11
C THR A 92 3.47 -14.20 1.71
N LEU A 93 2.39 -13.56 2.15
CA LEU A 93 2.44 -12.24 2.79
C LEU A 93 3.10 -12.31 4.17
N GLY A 94 2.78 -13.34 4.99
CA GLY A 94 3.39 -13.62 6.28
C GLY A 94 4.30 -14.87 6.22
N PHE A 95 5.45 -14.87 6.91
CA PHE A 95 6.36 -16.02 6.91
C PHE A 95 7.11 -16.28 8.23
N ARG A 96 7.11 -15.31 9.17
CA ARG A 96 7.97 -15.35 10.35
C ARG A 96 7.50 -16.30 11.45
N GLY A 97 6.22 -16.73 11.45
CA GLY A 97 5.65 -17.59 12.52
C GLY A 97 5.68 -16.94 13.90
N GLU A 98 5.52 -15.63 13.99
CA GLU A 98 5.62 -14.89 15.25
C GLU A 98 4.37 -14.06 15.57
N ALA A 99 3.46 -13.88 14.59
CA ALA A 99 2.32 -12.98 14.72
C ALA A 99 1.37 -13.41 15.85
N LEU A 100 0.85 -14.64 15.83
CA LEU A 100 -0.10 -15.13 16.84
C LEU A 100 0.54 -15.21 18.23
N ALA A 101 1.79 -15.70 18.31
CA ALA A 101 2.54 -15.74 19.57
C ALA A 101 2.73 -14.32 20.16
N SER A 102 3.09 -13.34 19.32
CA SER A 102 3.28 -11.95 19.77
C SER A 102 1.97 -11.28 20.17
N ILE A 103 0.86 -11.54 19.46
CA ILE A 103 -0.46 -11.02 19.79
C ILE A 103 -0.95 -11.58 21.11
N SER A 104 -0.85 -12.92 21.30
CA SER A 104 -1.32 -13.58 22.52
C SER A 104 -0.52 -13.17 23.75
N ALA A 105 0.78 -12.90 23.62
CA ALA A 105 1.62 -12.44 24.71
C ALA A 105 1.20 -11.09 25.31
N VAL A 106 0.54 -10.22 24.51
CA VAL A 106 0.17 -8.85 24.93
C VAL A 106 -1.34 -8.59 24.96
N SER A 107 -2.17 -9.62 24.78
CA SER A 107 -3.63 -9.48 24.73
C SER A 107 -4.33 -10.75 25.24
N ARG A 108 -5.66 -10.69 25.28
CA ARG A 108 -6.54 -11.84 25.50
C ARG A 108 -7.09 -12.26 24.14
N VAL A 109 -6.79 -13.48 23.71
CA VAL A 109 -7.16 -14.01 22.40
C VAL A 109 -8.12 -15.17 22.55
N GLU A 110 -9.19 -15.16 21.79
CA GLU A 110 -10.12 -16.27 21.57
C GLU A 110 -10.09 -16.60 20.07
N LEU A 111 -9.70 -17.81 19.76
CA LEU A 111 -9.69 -18.37 18.40
C LEU A 111 -10.82 -19.36 18.26
N LEU A 112 -11.62 -19.22 17.22
CA LEU A 112 -12.61 -20.19 16.77
C LEU A 112 -12.23 -20.59 15.34
N THR A 113 -12.00 -21.87 15.09
CA THR A 113 -11.59 -22.33 13.76
C THR A 113 -12.14 -23.70 13.43
N LYS A 114 -12.43 -23.92 12.14
CA LYS A 114 -12.91 -25.19 11.62
C LYS A 114 -12.45 -25.38 10.19
N GLN A 115 -11.92 -26.54 9.86
CA GLN A 115 -11.68 -26.97 8.49
C GLN A 115 -12.97 -27.51 7.86
N LYS A 116 -13.11 -27.41 6.54
CA LYS A 116 -14.32 -27.89 5.81
C LYS A 116 -14.59 -29.39 6.00
N ALA A 117 -13.53 -30.17 6.25
CA ALA A 117 -13.65 -31.62 6.44
C ALA A 117 -14.05 -32.02 7.87
N ASP A 118 -13.97 -31.10 8.83
CA ASP A 118 -14.20 -31.39 10.24
C ASP A 118 -15.69 -31.28 10.59
N GLU A 119 -16.17 -32.15 11.44
CA GLU A 119 -17.54 -32.11 11.95
C GLU A 119 -17.73 -31.01 12.99
N TYR A 120 -16.72 -30.83 13.85
CA TYR A 120 -16.70 -29.83 14.92
C TYR A 120 -15.52 -28.88 14.75
N GLY A 121 -15.72 -27.63 15.14
CA GLY A 121 -14.64 -26.66 15.24
C GLY A 121 -13.94 -26.70 16.59
N THR A 122 -12.93 -25.89 16.74
CA THR A 122 -12.11 -25.72 17.92
C THR A 122 -12.26 -24.31 18.46
N SER A 123 -12.46 -24.21 19.78
CA SER A 123 -12.34 -22.96 20.55
C SER A 123 -11.05 -23.02 21.37
N TYR A 124 -10.20 -22.00 21.23
CA TYR A 124 -8.94 -21.88 21.95
C TYR A 124 -8.83 -20.50 22.58
N ILE A 125 -8.63 -20.44 23.88
CA ILE A 125 -8.49 -19.19 24.64
C ILE A 125 -7.09 -19.15 25.24
N ILE A 126 -6.39 -18.04 24.98
CA ILE A 126 -5.05 -17.78 25.51
C ILE A 126 -4.96 -16.32 25.99
N GLU A 127 -4.43 -16.11 27.19
CA GLU A 127 -4.31 -14.80 27.81
C GLU A 127 -2.87 -14.53 28.25
N GLY A 128 -2.25 -13.46 27.74
CA GLY A 128 -0.88 -13.13 28.09
C GLY A 128 0.13 -14.23 27.78
N GLY A 129 -0.12 -15.05 26.75
CA GLY A 129 0.71 -16.18 26.35
C GLY A 129 0.44 -17.48 27.12
N VAL A 130 -0.55 -17.50 28.04
CA VAL A 130 -0.91 -18.69 28.82
C VAL A 130 -2.24 -19.25 28.31
N GLU A 131 -2.26 -20.56 27.99
CA GLU A 131 -3.48 -21.27 27.60
C GLU A 131 -4.47 -21.29 28.76
N VAL A 132 -5.72 -20.92 28.47
CA VAL A 132 -6.84 -20.88 29.43
C VAL A 132 -7.82 -22.02 29.15
N SER A 133 -8.15 -22.27 27.88
CA SER A 133 -9.13 -23.27 27.47
C SER A 133 -8.82 -23.77 26.06
N TYR A 134 -9.04 -25.06 25.82
CA TYR A 134 -8.99 -25.72 24.53
C TYR A 134 -10.11 -26.72 24.44
N GLU A 135 -11.15 -26.41 23.66
CA GLU A 135 -12.40 -27.17 23.63
C GLU A 135 -12.94 -27.35 22.22
N GLN A 136 -13.76 -28.36 21.99
CA GLN A 136 -14.56 -28.45 20.78
C GLN A 136 -15.68 -27.40 20.80
N SER A 137 -15.96 -26.77 19.65
CA SER A 137 -16.97 -25.76 19.55
C SER A 137 -17.70 -25.82 18.20
N GLY A 138 -18.96 -25.43 18.21
CA GLY A 138 -19.72 -25.18 16.96
C GLY A 138 -19.33 -23.83 16.39
N CYS A 139 -18.63 -23.81 15.25
CA CYS A 139 -18.31 -22.59 14.52
C CYS A 139 -18.40 -22.80 13.00
N PRO A 140 -18.56 -21.74 12.19
CA PRO A 140 -18.48 -21.82 10.74
C PRO A 140 -17.10 -22.28 10.25
N ASP A 141 -17.04 -22.76 9.00
CA ASP A 141 -15.78 -23.02 8.32
C ASP A 141 -14.93 -21.75 8.23
N GLY A 142 -13.60 -21.88 8.33
CA GLY A 142 -12.67 -20.76 8.35
C GLY A 142 -12.17 -20.44 9.76
N THR A 143 -11.79 -19.18 9.99
CA THR A 143 -11.21 -18.76 11.27
C THR A 143 -11.82 -17.45 11.76
N THR A 144 -12.13 -17.40 13.06
CA THR A 144 -12.48 -16.18 13.77
C THR A 144 -11.51 -15.97 14.92
N ILE A 145 -10.82 -14.83 14.93
CA ILE A 145 -9.93 -14.43 16.01
C ILE A 145 -10.49 -13.20 16.67
N ILE A 146 -10.70 -13.26 17.98
CA ILE A 146 -11.17 -12.16 18.81
C ILE A 146 -10.07 -11.79 19.79
N ILE A 147 -9.67 -10.52 19.76
CA ILE A 147 -8.62 -9.97 20.61
C ILE A 147 -9.25 -8.92 21.50
N ARG A 148 -9.01 -9.04 22.80
CA ARG A 148 -9.49 -8.09 23.80
C ARG A 148 -8.32 -7.50 24.58
N ASP A 149 -8.48 -6.23 24.95
CA ASP A 149 -7.60 -5.51 25.88
C ASP A 149 -6.12 -5.57 25.48
N ILE A 150 -5.79 -5.16 24.27
CA ILE A 150 -4.38 -5.12 23.81
C ILE A 150 -3.50 -4.31 24.78
N PHE A 151 -2.33 -4.85 25.09
CA PHE A 151 -1.38 -4.29 26.08
C PHE A 151 -1.91 -4.23 27.53
N PHE A 152 -2.85 -5.13 27.91
CA PHE A 152 -3.36 -5.17 29.29
C PHE A 152 -2.25 -5.43 30.30
N ASN A 153 -1.24 -6.21 29.95
CA ASN A 153 -0.08 -6.59 30.76
C ASN A 153 1.17 -5.71 30.46
N VAL A 154 1.08 -4.71 29.55
CA VAL A 154 2.17 -3.80 29.20
C VAL A 154 1.71 -2.35 29.35
N PRO A 155 1.49 -1.85 30.60
CA PRO A 155 0.86 -0.56 30.85
C PRO A 155 1.62 0.63 30.27
N VAL A 156 2.94 0.55 30.13
CA VAL A 156 3.76 1.58 29.51
C VAL A 156 3.36 1.75 28.04
N ARG A 157 3.23 0.66 27.29
CA ARG A 157 2.78 0.71 25.89
C ARG A 157 1.38 1.25 25.74
N ARG A 158 0.46 0.81 26.59
CA ARG A 158 -0.91 1.30 26.60
C ARG A 158 -0.97 2.82 26.76
N LYS A 159 -0.07 3.44 27.56
CA LYS A 159 0.04 4.89 27.70
C LYS A 159 0.55 5.62 26.45
N PHE A 160 1.35 4.97 25.62
CA PHE A 160 1.86 5.55 24.38
C PHE A 160 0.91 5.42 23.19
N MET A 161 -0.20 4.73 23.35
CA MET A 161 -1.22 4.64 22.30
C MET A 161 -1.85 6.01 22.03
N LYS A 162 -2.15 6.25 20.77
CA LYS A 162 -2.83 7.48 20.34
C LYS A 162 -4.32 7.41 20.72
N ARG A 163 -5.03 8.52 20.48
CA ARG A 163 -6.49 8.55 20.65
C ARG A 163 -7.17 7.52 19.75
N ASP A 164 -8.30 6.98 20.18
CA ASP A 164 -9.07 5.96 19.48
C ASP A 164 -9.34 6.31 18.00
N SER A 165 -9.63 7.58 17.72
CA SER A 165 -9.83 8.04 16.34
C SER A 165 -8.57 7.91 15.48
N ALA A 166 -7.38 8.15 16.04
CA ALA A 166 -6.13 8.03 15.33
C ALA A 166 -5.75 6.56 15.10
N GLU A 167 -6.03 5.68 16.07
CA GLU A 167 -5.83 4.23 15.93
C GLU A 167 -6.82 3.64 14.92
N SER A 168 -8.11 4.04 14.97
CA SER A 168 -9.10 3.64 13.95
C SER A 168 -8.68 4.06 12.54
N ASN A 169 -8.20 5.29 12.36
CA ASN A 169 -7.75 5.77 11.06
C ASN A 169 -6.53 4.99 10.55
N ALA A 170 -5.67 4.51 11.46
CA ALA A 170 -4.55 3.65 11.07
C ALA A 170 -5.02 2.27 10.59
N VAL A 171 -6.01 1.67 11.28
CA VAL A 171 -6.65 0.42 10.82
C VAL A 171 -7.33 0.63 9.46
N ASN A 172 -8.11 1.71 9.31
CA ASN A 172 -8.77 2.05 8.05
C ASN A 172 -7.74 2.19 6.91
N SER A 173 -6.61 2.87 7.16
CA SER A 173 -5.55 3.01 6.14
C SER A 173 -4.92 1.68 5.71
N ILE A 174 -4.81 0.70 6.62
CA ILE A 174 -4.35 -0.66 6.27
C ILE A 174 -5.41 -1.38 5.44
N MET A 175 -6.67 -1.34 5.88
CA MET A 175 -7.79 -1.94 5.16
C MET A 175 -7.87 -1.42 3.73
N GLN A 176 -7.77 -0.11 3.53
CA GLN A 176 -7.78 0.50 2.19
C GLN A 176 -6.69 -0.07 1.28
N LYS A 177 -5.47 -0.24 1.79
CA LYS A 177 -4.36 -0.79 1.00
C LYS A 177 -4.56 -2.25 0.67
N ILE A 178 -5.06 -3.04 1.61
CA ILE A 178 -5.33 -4.46 1.40
C ILE A 178 -6.49 -4.66 0.43
N ILE A 179 -7.58 -3.89 0.54
CA ILE A 179 -8.69 -3.91 -0.43
C ILE A 179 -8.18 -3.62 -1.85
N LEU A 180 -7.31 -2.62 -2.00
CA LEU A 180 -6.75 -2.26 -3.31
C LEU A 180 -5.77 -3.32 -3.85
N SER A 181 -5.04 -4.03 -2.98
CA SER A 181 -4.12 -5.09 -3.42
C SER A 181 -4.79 -6.42 -3.73
N HIS A 182 -5.97 -6.66 -3.16
CA HIS A 182 -6.73 -7.92 -3.30
C HIS A 182 -8.18 -7.65 -3.71
N PRO A 183 -8.44 -7.16 -4.93
CA PRO A 183 -9.78 -6.87 -5.41
C PRO A 183 -10.67 -8.13 -5.53
N GLU A 184 -10.06 -9.32 -5.56
CA GLU A 184 -10.72 -10.64 -5.61
C GLU A 184 -11.32 -11.08 -4.27
N ILE A 185 -10.99 -10.38 -3.17
CA ILE A 185 -11.49 -10.71 -1.83
C ILE A 185 -12.54 -9.68 -1.39
N ALA A 186 -13.67 -10.16 -0.87
CA ALA A 186 -14.68 -9.30 -0.26
C ALA A 186 -14.29 -8.92 1.16
N PHE A 187 -14.03 -7.64 1.40
CA PHE A 187 -13.68 -7.11 2.70
C PHE A 187 -14.79 -6.29 3.31
N LYS A 188 -14.93 -6.37 4.64
CA LYS A 188 -15.82 -5.52 5.41
C LYS A 188 -15.13 -5.00 6.66
N LEU A 189 -15.12 -3.67 6.86
CA LEU A 189 -14.66 -3.04 8.09
C LEU A 189 -15.84 -2.50 8.87
N ILE A 190 -16.00 -2.94 10.11
CA ILE A 190 -16.99 -2.47 11.07
C ILE A 190 -16.26 -1.74 12.18
N ARG A 191 -16.57 -0.47 12.38
CA ARG A 191 -16.04 0.36 13.43
C ARG A 191 -17.15 0.80 14.37
N ASP A 192 -17.03 0.49 15.65
CA ASP A 192 -18.00 0.87 16.69
C ASP A 192 -19.46 0.56 16.25
N ASN A 193 -19.68 -0.67 15.76
CA ASN A 193 -20.95 -1.21 15.22
C ASN A 193 -21.47 -0.56 13.93
N LYS A 194 -20.66 0.26 13.23
CA LYS A 194 -21.02 0.85 11.94
C LYS A 194 -20.09 0.33 10.84
N THR A 195 -20.66 -0.05 9.69
CA THR A 195 -19.87 -0.40 8.52
C THR A 195 -19.20 0.86 7.97
N GLU A 196 -17.87 0.87 7.91
CA GLU A 196 -17.05 1.99 7.42
C GLU A 196 -16.56 1.74 6.00
N LEU A 197 -16.14 0.49 5.70
CA LEU A 197 -15.70 0.07 4.36
C LEU A 197 -16.37 -1.27 4.00
N SER A 198 -16.66 -1.45 2.71
CA SER A 198 -17.14 -2.72 2.16
C SER A 198 -16.73 -2.82 0.70
N SER A 199 -16.01 -3.89 0.31
CA SER A 199 -15.68 -4.22 -1.09
C SER A 199 -16.42 -5.46 -1.56
N ALA A 200 -16.59 -5.58 -2.87
CA ALA A 200 -17.38 -6.66 -3.46
C ALA A 200 -16.61 -7.98 -3.59
N GLY A 201 -15.28 -7.95 -3.77
CA GLY A 201 -14.50 -9.16 -4.03
C GLY A 201 -14.71 -9.73 -5.43
N ASP A 202 -15.01 -8.86 -6.42
CA ASP A 202 -15.34 -9.24 -7.80
C ASP A 202 -14.10 -9.38 -8.72
N GLY A 203 -12.91 -9.15 -8.19
CA GLY A 203 -11.65 -9.18 -8.94
C GLY A 203 -11.36 -7.89 -9.71
N GLU A 204 -12.29 -6.93 -9.72
CA GLU A 204 -12.15 -5.70 -10.47
C GLU A 204 -11.50 -4.58 -9.62
N LEU A 205 -10.29 -4.16 -10.02
CA LEU A 205 -9.59 -3.09 -9.31
C LEU A 205 -10.40 -1.78 -9.25
N TYR A 206 -11.20 -1.49 -10.28
CA TYR A 206 -12.07 -0.31 -10.28
C TYR A 206 -13.12 -0.36 -9.16
N SER A 207 -13.71 -1.53 -8.93
CA SER A 207 -14.66 -1.75 -7.83
C SER A 207 -13.99 -1.54 -6.47
N ALA A 208 -12.76 -2.01 -6.30
CA ALA A 208 -11.97 -1.77 -5.09
C ALA A 208 -11.65 -0.28 -4.90
N VAL A 209 -11.26 0.44 -5.96
CA VAL A 209 -11.03 1.89 -5.93
C VAL A 209 -12.30 2.64 -5.56
N TYR A 210 -13.45 2.23 -6.12
CA TYR A 210 -14.74 2.81 -5.78
C TYR A 210 -15.12 2.58 -4.30
N ALA A 211 -14.91 1.38 -3.78
CA ALA A 211 -15.16 1.04 -2.38
C ALA A 211 -14.31 1.86 -1.40
N VAL A 212 -13.05 2.13 -1.76
CA VAL A 212 -12.08 2.84 -0.89
C VAL A 212 -12.24 4.36 -0.97
N TYR A 213 -12.42 4.92 -2.16
CA TYR A 213 -12.36 6.38 -2.36
C TYR A 213 -13.71 7.01 -2.72
N GLY A 214 -14.73 6.19 -2.99
CA GLY A 214 -16.06 6.65 -3.36
C GLY A 214 -16.19 7.08 -4.83
N ARG A 215 -17.42 7.40 -5.20
CA ARG A 215 -17.81 7.71 -6.58
C ARG A 215 -17.06 8.89 -7.20
N ASP A 216 -17.00 9.99 -6.46
CA ASP A 216 -16.46 11.25 -6.97
C ASP A 216 -14.96 11.16 -7.32
N PHE A 217 -14.24 10.30 -6.61
CA PHE A 217 -12.82 10.08 -6.87
C PHE A 217 -12.59 9.08 -8.01
N SER A 218 -13.34 7.97 -8.02
CA SER A 218 -13.17 6.90 -9.01
C SER A 218 -13.57 7.32 -10.42
N HIS A 219 -14.60 8.17 -10.57
CA HIS A 219 -15.08 8.67 -11.86
C HIS A 219 -14.00 9.48 -12.62
N ASP A 220 -13.08 10.11 -11.92
CA ASP A 220 -12.05 10.97 -12.50
C ASP A 220 -10.71 10.28 -12.66
N MET A 221 -10.70 8.96 -12.60
CA MET A 221 -9.51 8.15 -12.85
C MET A 221 -9.41 7.71 -14.32
N ILE A 222 -8.18 7.65 -14.79
CA ILE A 222 -7.77 7.23 -16.12
C ILE A 222 -7.14 5.84 -15.98
N PRO A 223 -7.56 4.83 -16.77
CA PRO A 223 -6.94 3.53 -16.75
C PRO A 223 -5.51 3.58 -17.29
N VAL A 224 -4.63 2.81 -16.67
CA VAL A 224 -3.23 2.63 -17.07
C VAL A 224 -3.04 1.17 -17.41
N ASN A 225 -2.48 0.88 -18.58
CA ASN A 225 -2.09 -0.46 -18.99
C ASN A 225 -0.84 -0.38 -19.88
N TYR A 226 0.28 -0.83 -19.34
CA TYR A 226 1.56 -0.78 -20.02
C TYR A 226 2.38 -2.03 -19.70
N SER A 227 3.05 -2.58 -20.71
CA SER A 227 3.94 -3.73 -20.52
C SER A 227 5.13 -3.62 -21.47
N GLU A 228 6.33 -3.60 -20.91
CA GLU A 228 7.57 -3.58 -21.67
C GLU A 228 8.71 -4.17 -20.84
N ASN A 229 9.66 -4.85 -21.49
CA ASN A 229 10.88 -5.41 -20.89
C ASN A 229 10.63 -6.28 -19.65
N GLY A 230 9.52 -7.03 -19.61
CA GLY A 230 9.16 -7.89 -18.47
C GLY A 230 8.59 -7.13 -17.26
N ILE A 231 8.33 -5.84 -17.38
CA ILE A 231 7.63 -5.03 -16.37
C ILE A 231 6.22 -4.73 -16.89
N SER A 232 5.21 -4.97 -16.05
CA SER A 232 3.82 -4.63 -16.31
C SER A 232 3.37 -3.55 -15.31
N VAL A 233 2.73 -2.50 -15.80
CA VAL A 233 2.14 -1.43 -14.97
C VAL A 233 0.67 -1.30 -15.33
N LYS A 234 -0.21 -1.63 -14.40
CA LYS A 234 -1.66 -1.58 -14.57
C LYS A 234 -2.30 -0.80 -13.45
N GLY A 235 -3.48 -0.27 -13.69
CA GLY A 235 -4.26 0.41 -12.64
C GLY A 235 -4.87 1.71 -13.09
N TYR A 236 -4.84 2.70 -12.22
CA TYR A 236 -5.54 3.97 -12.43
C TYR A 236 -4.72 5.15 -11.94
N VAL A 237 -4.80 6.26 -12.66
CA VAL A 237 -4.27 7.57 -12.26
C VAL A 237 -5.36 8.63 -12.34
N VAL A 238 -5.30 9.65 -11.51
CA VAL A 238 -6.32 10.71 -11.47
C VAL A 238 -6.10 11.72 -12.62
N LYS A 239 -7.18 12.29 -13.16
CA LYS A 239 -7.06 13.45 -14.06
C LYS A 239 -6.33 14.61 -13.36
N PRO A 240 -5.48 15.40 -14.04
CA PRO A 240 -4.66 16.45 -13.42
C PRO A 240 -5.43 17.43 -12.54
N LEU A 241 -6.66 17.79 -12.94
CA LEU A 241 -7.54 18.71 -12.22
C LEU A 241 -7.87 18.24 -10.79
N TYR A 242 -7.90 16.93 -10.56
CA TYR A 242 -8.30 16.31 -9.26
C TYR A 242 -7.12 15.89 -8.41
N SER A 243 -5.92 16.39 -8.71
CA SER A 243 -4.71 16.18 -7.92
C SER A 243 -4.88 16.62 -6.46
N LYS A 244 -4.22 15.94 -5.55
CA LYS A 244 -4.40 16.07 -4.09
C LYS A 244 -3.34 16.99 -3.48
N SER A 245 -3.60 17.45 -2.23
CA SER A 245 -2.67 18.32 -1.50
C SER A 245 -1.47 17.59 -0.90
N ASN A 246 -1.48 16.26 -0.93
CA ASN A 246 -0.39 15.43 -0.39
C ASN A 246 -0.28 14.10 -1.15
N ARG A 247 0.81 13.35 -0.87
CA ARG A 247 1.13 12.08 -1.52
C ARG A 247 0.41 10.85 -0.93
N SER A 248 -0.49 11.01 0.04
CA SER A 248 -1.16 9.88 0.70
C SER A 248 -2.07 9.07 -0.24
N PHE A 249 -2.42 9.64 -1.38
CA PHE A 249 -3.21 9.00 -2.43
C PHE A 249 -2.37 8.37 -3.55
N GLN A 250 -1.05 8.33 -3.40
CA GLN A 250 -0.17 7.59 -4.28
C GLN A 250 -0.01 6.18 -3.73
N ASN A 251 -0.65 5.21 -4.37
CA ASN A 251 -0.61 3.80 -3.96
C ASN A 251 0.08 2.98 -5.03
N PHE A 252 1.24 2.46 -4.67
CA PHE A 252 2.03 1.56 -5.53
C PHE A 252 2.04 0.18 -4.92
N PHE A 253 1.77 -0.82 -5.74
CA PHE A 253 1.81 -2.22 -5.37
C PHE A 253 2.82 -2.92 -6.25
N ILE A 254 3.81 -3.56 -5.66
CA ILE A 254 4.85 -4.29 -6.37
C ILE A 254 4.67 -5.76 -6.09
N ASN A 255 4.41 -6.54 -7.15
CA ASN A 255 4.10 -7.97 -7.05
C ASN A 255 3.03 -8.24 -5.96
N GLY A 256 1.94 -7.46 -5.97
CA GLY A 256 0.82 -7.54 -5.02
C GLY A 256 1.06 -6.88 -3.64
N ARG A 257 2.25 -6.36 -3.34
CA ARG A 257 2.57 -5.74 -2.03
C ARG A 257 2.56 -4.23 -2.10
N TYR A 258 1.86 -3.59 -1.16
CA TYR A 258 1.92 -2.14 -1.00
C TYR A 258 3.32 -1.68 -0.62
N VAL A 259 3.84 -0.70 -1.35
CA VAL A 259 5.16 -0.12 -1.08
C VAL A 259 5.12 1.41 -1.15
N LYS A 260 5.99 2.02 -0.36
CA LYS A 260 6.33 3.44 -0.49
C LYS A 260 7.63 3.54 -1.28
N SER A 261 7.54 3.93 -2.54
CA SER A 261 8.69 4.10 -3.41
C SER A 261 8.87 5.56 -3.80
N VAL A 262 10.04 6.11 -3.47
CA VAL A 262 10.43 7.46 -3.91
C VAL A 262 10.56 7.49 -5.43
N THR A 263 11.13 6.45 -6.01
CA THR A 263 11.32 6.28 -7.47
C THR A 263 9.99 6.29 -8.21
N CYS A 264 9.00 5.49 -7.76
CA CYS A 264 7.67 5.47 -8.38
C CYS A 264 6.94 6.81 -8.20
N SER A 265 7.06 7.45 -7.02
CA SER A 265 6.46 8.76 -6.77
C SER A 265 7.05 9.85 -7.66
N ALA A 266 8.38 9.88 -7.80
CA ALA A 266 9.08 10.83 -8.67
C ALA A 266 8.72 10.61 -10.14
N SER A 267 8.65 9.36 -10.59
CA SER A 267 8.27 9.00 -11.95
C SER A 267 6.82 9.43 -12.27
N LEU A 268 5.87 9.17 -11.36
CA LEU A 268 4.49 9.61 -11.48
C LEU A 268 4.40 11.14 -11.57
N GLU A 269 5.09 11.86 -10.68
CA GLU A 269 5.07 13.34 -10.64
C GLU A 269 5.72 13.95 -11.89
N GLU A 270 6.78 13.34 -12.42
CA GLU A 270 7.43 13.75 -13.67
C GLU A 270 6.48 13.57 -14.87
N ALA A 271 5.73 12.47 -14.94
CA ALA A 271 4.75 12.26 -16.00
C ALA A 271 3.62 13.31 -15.99
N TYR A 272 3.34 13.90 -14.82
CA TYR A 272 2.37 14.99 -14.65
C TYR A 272 2.98 16.39 -14.70
N GLN A 273 4.28 16.52 -15.04
CA GLN A 273 4.95 17.80 -15.10
C GLN A 273 4.20 18.76 -16.02
N ASN A 274 4.02 20.01 -15.58
CA ASN A 274 3.25 21.06 -16.25
C ASN A 274 1.73 20.83 -16.39
N LEU A 275 1.19 19.73 -15.88
CA LEU A 275 -0.25 19.46 -15.90
C LEU A 275 -0.92 19.71 -14.54
N VAL A 276 -0.15 19.72 -13.47
CA VAL A 276 -0.63 19.85 -12.09
C VAL A 276 -0.16 21.17 -11.49
N MET A 277 -1.04 21.83 -10.75
CA MET A 277 -0.70 23.07 -10.05
C MET A 277 0.39 22.84 -9.00
N THR A 278 1.23 23.85 -8.77
CA THR A 278 2.27 23.83 -7.74
C THR A 278 1.68 23.47 -6.37
N GLY A 279 2.32 22.52 -5.66
CA GLY A 279 1.86 22.04 -4.36
C GLY A 279 0.72 21.02 -4.41
N LYS A 280 0.35 20.54 -5.60
CA LYS A 280 -0.57 19.40 -5.77
C LYS A 280 0.19 18.17 -6.28
N TYR A 281 -0.33 17.02 -5.93
CA TYR A 281 0.26 15.71 -6.25
C TYR A 281 -0.76 14.83 -6.96
N PRO A 282 -0.39 14.17 -8.06
CA PRO A 282 -1.27 13.21 -8.71
C PRO A 282 -1.54 12.03 -7.78
N ALA A 283 -2.78 11.55 -7.80
CA ALA A 283 -3.16 10.34 -7.09
C ALA A 283 -3.13 9.15 -8.06
N CYS A 284 -2.80 7.97 -7.53
CA CYS A 284 -2.76 6.75 -8.32
C CYS A 284 -3.06 5.51 -7.49
N VAL A 285 -3.47 4.45 -8.18
CA VAL A 285 -3.46 3.07 -7.72
C VAL A 285 -2.80 2.27 -8.84
N LEU A 286 -1.52 1.92 -8.68
CA LEU A 286 -0.73 1.26 -9.72
C LEU A 286 -0.21 -0.08 -9.20
N MET A 287 -0.55 -1.14 -9.94
CA MET A 287 -0.01 -2.50 -9.80
C MET A 287 1.19 -2.62 -10.73
N ILE A 288 2.33 -2.93 -10.19
CA ILE A 288 3.61 -3.02 -10.90
C ILE A 288 4.14 -4.45 -10.71
N ASP A 289 4.07 -5.24 -11.77
CA ASP A 289 4.60 -6.60 -11.76
C ASP A 289 5.96 -6.61 -12.45
N LEU A 290 6.94 -7.17 -11.77
CA LEU A 290 8.30 -7.27 -12.27
C LEU A 290 8.98 -8.55 -11.74
N PRO A 291 10.03 -9.05 -12.41
CA PRO A 291 10.71 -10.27 -12.01
C PRO A 291 11.19 -10.19 -10.55
N PRO A 292 10.89 -11.18 -9.68
CA PRO A 292 11.25 -11.14 -8.26
C PRO A 292 12.74 -10.89 -8.00
N VAL A 293 13.62 -11.38 -8.85
CA VAL A 293 15.08 -11.19 -8.74
C VAL A 293 15.53 -9.73 -8.89
N THR A 294 14.65 -8.83 -9.37
CA THR A 294 14.96 -7.40 -9.55
C THR A 294 14.54 -6.53 -8.38
N VAL A 295 13.91 -7.12 -7.35
CA VAL A 295 13.38 -6.39 -6.19
C VAL A 295 13.85 -7.04 -4.89
N ASP A 296 14.48 -6.26 -4.05
CA ASP A 296 14.70 -6.62 -2.66
C ASP A 296 13.59 -6.03 -1.78
N VAL A 297 12.73 -6.88 -1.24
CA VAL A 297 11.60 -6.53 -0.36
C VAL A 297 11.98 -6.57 1.13
N ASN A 298 13.18 -7.07 1.48
CA ASN A 298 13.58 -7.28 2.87
C ASN A 298 14.40 -6.11 3.45
N VAL A 299 14.10 -4.89 3.04
CA VAL A 299 14.87 -3.70 3.43
C VAL A 299 14.42 -3.15 4.80
N HIS A 300 13.14 -3.30 5.17
CA HIS A 300 12.58 -2.72 6.40
C HIS A 300 11.67 -3.73 7.11
N PRO A 301 11.65 -3.79 8.47
CA PRO A 301 10.79 -4.71 9.23
C PRO A 301 9.31 -4.67 8.85
N ALA A 302 8.78 -3.48 8.56
CA ALA A 302 7.41 -3.29 8.10
C ALA A 302 7.19 -3.62 6.61
N LYS A 303 8.25 -4.02 5.86
CA LYS A 303 8.22 -4.35 4.42
C LYS A 303 7.58 -3.26 3.52
N ALA A 304 7.56 -2.02 4.01
CA ALA A 304 6.94 -0.89 3.30
C ALA A 304 7.89 -0.22 2.29
N GLU A 305 9.19 -0.54 2.34
CA GLU A 305 10.21 0.00 1.45
C GLU A 305 10.85 -1.15 0.67
N VAL A 306 11.13 -0.91 -0.59
CA VAL A 306 11.78 -1.86 -1.49
C VAL A 306 12.98 -1.21 -2.15
N ARG A 307 13.99 -2.01 -2.48
CA ARG A 307 15.10 -1.60 -3.34
C ARG A 307 14.99 -2.30 -4.67
N PHE A 308 15.16 -1.55 -5.74
CA PHE A 308 15.24 -2.09 -7.09
C PHE A 308 16.68 -2.30 -7.48
N SER A 309 16.96 -3.37 -8.19
CA SER A 309 18.30 -3.60 -8.78
C SER A 309 18.63 -2.53 -9.83
N ASP A 310 17.63 -2.05 -10.56
CA ASP A 310 17.73 -0.93 -11.49
C ASP A 310 16.53 0.02 -11.34
N GLU A 311 16.74 1.10 -10.60
CA GLU A 311 15.72 2.13 -10.39
C GLU A 311 15.33 2.87 -11.66
N LYS A 312 16.23 3.00 -12.64
CA LYS A 312 15.97 3.73 -13.89
C LYS A 312 14.95 2.98 -14.75
N VAL A 313 15.04 1.67 -14.79
CA VAL A 313 14.11 0.83 -15.55
C VAL A 313 12.70 0.94 -14.96
N VAL A 314 12.57 0.86 -13.63
CA VAL A 314 11.27 1.01 -12.95
C VAL A 314 10.73 2.43 -13.11
N PHE A 315 11.59 3.44 -12.98
CA PHE A 315 11.22 4.84 -13.22
C PHE A 315 10.68 5.01 -14.64
N GLY A 316 11.38 4.52 -15.65
CA GLY A 316 10.96 4.59 -17.05
C GLY A 316 9.63 3.90 -17.29
N ALA A 317 9.45 2.67 -16.76
CA ALA A 317 8.20 1.91 -16.92
C ALA A 317 6.99 2.66 -16.35
N VAL A 318 7.09 3.19 -15.14
CA VAL A 318 5.99 3.97 -14.53
C VAL A 318 5.76 5.29 -15.28
N TYR A 319 6.83 5.98 -15.69
CA TYR A 319 6.73 7.23 -16.44
C TYR A 319 5.99 7.04 -17.77
N PHE A 320 6.41 6.08 -18.57
CA PHE A 320 5.79 5.84 -19.88
C PHE A 320 4.36 5.29 -19.74
N ALA A 321 4.11 4.42 -18.76
CA ALA A 321 2.78 3.92 -18.48
C ALA A 321 1.78 5.06 -18.19
N VAL A 322 2.16 5.98 -17.33
CA VAL A 322 1.33 7.11 -16.94
C VAL A 322 1.21 8.13 -18.08
N LYS A 323 2.31 8.46 -18.73
CA LYS A 323 2.34 9.42 -19.84
C LYS A 323 1.48 8.95 -21.01
N ASN A 324 1.57 7.68 -21.38
CA ASN A 324 0.74 7.10 -22.44
C ASN A 324 -0.75 7.18 -22.08
N ALA A 325 -1.13 6.82 -20.85
CA ALA A 325 -2.52 6.92 -20.39
C ALA A 325 -3.05 8.36 -20.44
N LEU A 326 -2.23 9.36 -20.05
CA LEU A 326 -2.59 10.76 -20.15
C LEU A 326 -2.74 11.25 -21.60
N MET A 327 -1.91 10.75 -22.53
CA MET A 327 -2.02 11.04 -23.96
C MET A 327 -3.27 10.44 -24.57
N GLU A 328 -3.53 9.14 -24.32
CA GLU A 328 -4.72 8.43 -24.81
C GLU A 328 -6.01 9.07 -24.30
N SER A 329 -6.01 9.62 -23.09
CA SER A 329 -7.15 10.36 -22.54
C SER A 329 -7.34 11.77 -23.15
N GLY A 330 -6.46 12.20 -24.07
CA GLY A 330 -6.52 13.52 -24.71
C GLY A 330 -6.09 14.69 -23.82
N LEU A 331 -5.45 14.43 -22.69
CA LEU A 331 -4.98 15.47 -21.75
C LEU A 331 -3.58 15.99 -22.09
N ILE A 332 -2.82 15.25 -22.89
CA ILE A 332 -1.54 15.66 -23.44
C ILE A 332 -1.60 15.53 -24.97
N TYR A 333 -1.31 16.60 -25.68
CA TYR A 333 -1.15 16.56 -27.13
C TYR A 333 0.34 16.57 -27.45
N GLU A 334 0.87 15.51 -28.05
CA GLU A 334 2.14 15.59 -28.75
C GLU A 334 1.89 16.25 -30.10
N PHE A 335 2.47 17.44 -30.30
CA PHE A 335 2.63 17.98 -31.63
C PHE A 335 3.63 17.10 -32.36
N GLN A 336 3.13 16.10 -33.08
CA GLN A 336 3.93 15.46 -34.13
C GLN A 336 4.17 16.54 -35.19
N PHE A 337 5.35 17.14 -35.17
CA PHE A 337 5.84 17.79 -36.40
C PHE A 337 5.94 16.69 -37.44
N LYS A 338 4.90 16.52 -38.25
CA LYS A 338 5.05 15.85 -39.52
C LYS A 338 6.12 16.65 -40.26
N ASN A 339 7.32 16.11 -40.34
CA ASN A 339 8.33 16.54 -41.28
C ASN A 339 7.80 16.19 -42.68
N ASP A 340 6.78 16.90 -43.13
CA ASP A 340 6.51 17.08 -44.55
C ASP A 340 7.62 17.96 -45.10
N ILE A 341 8.83 17.44 -45.13
CA ILE A 341 9.85 17.88 -46.06
C ILE A 341 9.40 17.34 -47.42
N SER A 342 8.24 17.77 -47.89
CA SER A 342 7.93 17.75 -49.31
C SER A 342 8.82 18.79 -49.95
N ARG A 343 9.82 18.28 -50.64
CA ARG A 343 10.68 18.97 -51.59
C ARG A 343 9.94 20.07 -52.36
N HIS A 344 10.00 21.31 -51.92
CA HIS A 344 9.92 22.46 -52.78
C HIS A 344 11.34 22.96 -53.00
N THR A 345 12.08 22.18 -53.79
CA THR A 345 13.16 22.71 -54.56
C THR A 345 12.52 23.54 -55.68
N ASP A 346 12.47 24.84 -55.50
CA ASP A 346 12.60 25.85 -56.54
C ASP A 346 12.42 27.24 -55.97
N TYR A 347 13.23 27.57 -54.97
CA TYR A 347 13.44 28.99 -54.66
C TYR A 347 14.66 29.49 -55.44
N LYS A 348 14.44 30.00 -56.66
CA LYS A 348 15.42 30.86 -57.31
C LYS A 348 15.53 32.14 -56.48
N ALA A 349 16.59 32.24 -55.71
CA ALA A 349 16.94 33.46 -54.99
C ALA A 349 17.05 34.58 -55.97
N LYS A 350 16.19 35.59 -55.86
CA LYS A 350 16.38 36.84 -56.55
C LYS A 350 17.63 37.52 -55.98
N PRO A 351 18.53 38.05 -56.81
CA PRO A 351 19.72 38.71 -56.31
C PRO A 351 19.31 39.91 -55.43
N PHE A 352 19.89 40.02 -54.27
CA PHE A 352 19.72 41.13 -53.35
C PHE A 352 20.29 42.38 -54.00
N VAL A 353 19.48 43.37 -54.35
CA VAL A 353 19.88 44.69 -54.77
C VAL A 353 19.89 45.56 -53.51
N PRO A 354 21.03 46.06 -53.05
CA PRO A 354 21.05 46.90 -51.87
C PRO A 354 20.42 48.27 -52.23
N GLU A 355 19.33 48.61 -51.53
CA GLU A 355 18.80 50.02 -51.58
C GLU A 355 19.80 50.93 -50.91
N LYS A 356 20.12 52.03 -51.62
CA LYS A 356 20.95 53.14 -51.10
C LYS A 356 20.16 53.84 -50.01
N PHE A 357 20.61 53.70 -48.78
CA PHE A 357 20.07 54.55 -47.70
C PHE A 357 20.58 55.98 -47.85
N GLU A 358 19.69 56.92 -48.07
CA GLU A 358 19.96 58.33 -47.90
C GLU A 358 20.06 58.69 -46.41
N GLN A 359 21.22 59.17 -46.00
CA GLN A 359 21.44 59.67 -44.65
C GLN A 359 20.68 60.96 -44.41
N HIS A 360 19.53 60.91 -43.74
CA HIS A 360 18.92 62.09 -43.18
C HIS A 360 19.73 62.59 -41.98
N LYS A 361 20.25 63.84 -42.07
CA LYS A 361 20.94 64.51 -40.94
C LYS A 361 19.91 64.72 -39.83
N ILE A 362 20.13 63.93 -38.71
CA ILE A 362 19.37 64.14 -37.46
C ILE A 362 19.97 65.41 -36.80
N CYS A 363 19.16 66.43 -36.63
CA CYS A 363 19.50 67.62 -35.86
C CYS A 363 19.40 67.32 -34.38
N LEU A 364 20.53 67.25 -33.66
CA LEU A 364 20.59 67.08 -32.22
C LEU A 364 20.08 68.34 -31.53
N LEU A 365 18.87 68.35 -31.02
CA LEU A 365 18.39 69.33 -30.06
C LEU A 365 19.04 69.06 -28.68
N TYR A 366 19.86 70.03 -28.28
CA TYR A 366 20.49 70.08 -26.96
C TYR A 366 19.41 70.33 -25.90
N THR A 367 19.22 69.40 -25.00
CA THR A 367 18.44 69.61 -23.77
C THR A 367 19.39 70.04 -22.66
N SER A 368 19.16 71.24 -22.12
CA SER A 368 19.88 71.78 -20.96
C SER A 368 19.62 70.94 -19.67
N PRO A 369 20.61 70.82 -18.76
CA PRO A 369 20.41 70.16 -17.52
C PRO A 369 19.50 70.94 -16.56
N SER A 370 18.58 70.23 -15.91
CA SER A 370 17.74 70.71 -14.82
C SER A 370 18.59 70.95 -13.56
N PRO A 371 18.37 72.10 -12.84
CA PRO A 371 19.05 72.33 -11.59
C PRO A 371 18.45 71.45 -10.48
N ARG A 372 19.33 70.96 -9.59
CA ARG A 372 18.98 70.36 -8.33
C ARG A 372 18.35 71.37 -7.39
N ASP A 373 17.33 70.90 -6.70
CA ASP A 373 17.14 71.07 -5.24
C ASP A 373 16.52 69.80 -4.67
#